data_fc36138f8d6f45ad3a8cc6b03739dffd
#
_entry.id   fc36138f8d6f45ad3a8cc6b03739dffd
#
_cell.length_a   1.000
_cell.length_b   1.000
_cell.length_c   1.000
_cell.angle_alpha   90.00
_cell.angle_beta   90.00
_cell.angle_gamma   90.00
#
_symmetry.space_group_name_H-M   'P 1'
#
loop_
_entity.id
_entity.type
_entity.pdbx_description
1 polymer ?
#
loop_
_entity_poly.entity_id
_entity_poly.type
_entity_poly.pdbx_seq_one_letter_code
_entity_poly.pdbx_strand_id
1 'polypeptide(L)'
;MEYRKEIEGFIDAHKDEMIEDICTLCRINSEKKPYVEGKPYGEGAFEALQAALAMAEGYGFTINNYDNYVGTADLNDKERHLDILAHLDVVPAGEGWVETAPFEPVGKGRHALWTRHRG
;
A
#
# COMPACT_ATOMS: atom_id res chain seq x y z
N MET A 1 28.35 -0.84 5.90
CA MET A 1 27.54 -2.03 6.18
C MET A 1 27.72 -3.04 5.07
N GLU A 2 27.97 -4.28 5.43
CA GLU A 2 28.34 -5.35 4.49
C GLU A 2 27.28 -5.60 3.39
N TYR A 3 26.01 -5.50 3.73
CA TYR A 3 24.90 -5.79 2.79
C TYR A 3 24.36 -4.57 2.05
N ARG A 4 24.95 -3.40 2.24
CA ARG A 4 24.44 -2.16 1.69
C ARG A 4 24.32 -2.19 0.17
N LYS A 5 25.37 -2.62 -0.52
CA LYS A 5 25.38 -2.69 -1.99
C LYS A 5 24.37 -3.67 -2.54
N GLU A 6 24.17 -4.80 -1.85
CA GLU A 6 23.14 -5.79 -2.24
C GLU A 6 21.74 -5.22 -2.10
N ILE A 7 21.47 -4.52 -0.99
CA ILE A 7 20.17 -3.88 -0.74
C ILE A 7 19.92 -2.78 -1.76
N GLU A 8 20.88 -1.91 -2.00
CA GLU A 8 20.77 -0.83 -2.98
C GLU A 8 20.54 -1.39 -4.39
N GLY A 9 21.29 -2.42 -4.78
CA GLY A 9 21.10 -3.08 -6.07
C GLY A 9 19.74 -3.75 -6.23
N PHE A 10 19.23 -4.37 -5.18
CA PHE A 10 17.90 -4.96 -5.17
C PHE A 10 16.81 -3.87 -5.34
N ILE A 11 16.92 -2.79 -4.58
CA ILE A 11 15.98 -1.67 -4.67
C ILE A 11 16.00 -1.07 -6.08
N ASP A 12 17.18 -0.81 -6.62
CA ASP A 12 17.31 -0.26 -7.98
C ASP A 12 16.72 -1.17 -9.05
N ALA A 13 16.91 -2.47 -8.92
CA ALA A 13 16.38 -3.46 -9.85
C ALA A 13 14.85 -3.58 -9.79
N HIS A 14 14.23 -3.29 -8.64
CA HIS A 14 12.79 -3.45 -8.40
C HIS A 14 12.05 -2.12 -8.24
N LYS A 15 12.72 -1.01 -8.48
CA LYS A 15 12.17 0.33 -8.26
C LYS A 15 10.89 0.60 -9.01
N ASP A 16 10.85 0.26 -10.30
CA ASP A 16 9.67 0.50 -11.12
C ASP A 16 8.48 -0.35 -10.68
N GLU A 17 8.73 -1.59 -10.27
CA GLU A 17 7.72 -2.49 -9.71
C GLU A 17 7.18 -1.95 -8.39
N MET A 18 8.05 -1.47 -7.51
CA MET A 18 7.65 -0.84 -6.24
C MET A 18 6.76 0.38 -6.47
N ILE A 19 7.12 1.24 -7.42
CA ILE A 19 6.33 2.42 -7.77
C ILE A 19 4.97 2.00 -8.33
N GLU A 20 4.91 1.01 -9.19
CA GLU A 20 3.64 0.52 -9.74
C GLU A 20 2.73 -0.06 -8.66
N ASP A 21 3.27 -0.79 -7.71
CA ASP A 21 2.52 -1.32 -6.57
C ASP A 21 1.96 -0.20 -5.70
N ILE A 22 2.76 0.81 -5.42
CA ILE A 22 2.30 2.01 -4.69
C ILE A 22 1.16 2.68 -5.46
N CYS A 23 1.31 2.87 -6.76
CA CYS A 23 0.28 3.46 -7.60
C CYS A 23 -1.01 2.64 -7.59
N THR A 24 -0.92 1.32 -7.61
CA THR A 24 -2.08 0.43 -7.54
C THR A 24 -2.89 0.68 -6.27
N LEU A 25 -2.21 0.77 -5.12
CA LEU A 25 -2.87 1.08 -3.86
C LEU A 25 -3.42 2.52 -3.83
N CYS A 26 -2.70 3.48 -4.39
CA CYS A 26 -3.13 4.88 -4.43
C CYS A 26 -4.39 5.10 -5.27
N ARG A 27 -4.64 4.27 -6.28
CA ARG A 27 -5.84 4.37 -7.13
C ARG A 27 -7.12 3.94 -6.41
N ILE A 28 -6.99 3.26 -5.28
CA ILE A 28 -8.13 2.80 -4.49
C ILE A 28 -8.52 3.89 -3.51
N ASN A 29 -9.77 4.32 -3.56
CA ASN A 29 -10.28 5.25 -2.55
C ASN A 29 -10.56 4.50 -1.26
N SER A 30 -9.56 4.42 -0.39
CA SER A 30 -9.61 3.70 0.88
C SER A 30 -10.03 4.57 2.07
N GLU A 31 -10.75 5.66 1.82
CA GLU A 31 -11.36 6.43 2.89
C GLU A 31 -12.34 5.56 3.69
N LYS A 32 -12.28 5.68 5.01
CA LYS A 32 -13.21 4.97 5.90
C LYS A 32 -14.65 5.41 5.63
N LYS A 33 -15.53 4.43 5.45
CA LYS A 33 -16.98 4.61 5.33
C LYS A 33 -17.70 3.80 6.41
N PRO A 34 -19.01 4.05 6.61
CA PRO A 34 -19.80 3.30 7.57
C PRO A 34 -19.72 1.79 7.35
N TYR A 35 -19.89 1.03 8.42
CA TYR A 35 -19.89 -0.43 8.40
C TYR A 35 -20.94 -0.96 7.43
N VAL A 36 -20.50 -1.93 6.63
CA VAL A 36 -21.36 -2.78 5.81
C VAL A 36 -20.95 -4.23 6.10
N GLU A 37 -21.88 -5.16 6.04
CA GLU A 37 -21.59 -6.59 6.27
C GLU A 37 -20.43 -7.06 5.40
N GLY A 38 -19.41 -7.63 6.04
CA GLY A 38 -18.17 -8.07 5.39
C GLY A 38 -17.19 -6.96 5.01
N LYS A 39 -17.56 -5.70 5.21
CA LYS A 39 -16.73 -4.54 4.89
C LYS A 39 -16.79 -3.53 6.02
N PRO A 40 -16.09 -3.82 7.14
CA PRO A 40 -16.25 -3.04 8.37
C PRO A 40 -15.88 -1.57 8.25
N TYR A 41 -15.02 -1.22 7.30
CA TYR A 41 -14.60 0.16 7.05
C TYR A 41 -15.06 0.69 5.69
N GLY A 42 -15.98 -0.01 5.03
CA GLY A 42 -16.52 0.34 3.72
C GLY A 42 -15.80 -0.35 2.57
N GLU A 43 -16.33 -0.13 1.37
CA GLU A 43 -15.88 -0.79 0.14
C GLU A 43 -14.42 -0.50 -0.19
N GLY A 44 -14.01 0.77 -0.17
CA GLY A 44 -12.66 1.16 -0.57
C GLY A 44 -11.57 0.62 0.36
N ALA A 45 -11.81 0.64 1.67
CA ALA A 45 -10.89 0.03 2.63
C ALA A 45 -10.81 -1.50 2.43
N PHE A 46 -11.92 -2.14 2.13
CA PHE A 46 -11.96 -3.56 1.78
C PHE A 46 -11.14 -3.85 0.52
N GLU A 47 -11.33 -3.09 -0.55
CA GLU A 47 -10.56 -3.25 -1.80
C GLU A 47 -9.06 -3.07 -1.57
N ALA A 48 -8.67 -2.06 -0.78
CA ALA A 48 -7.27 -1.81 -0.46
C ALA A 48 -6.65 -2.99 0.30
N LEU A 49 -7.38 -3.56 1.26
CA LEU A 49 -6.91 -4.74 2.00
C LEU A 49 -6.74 -5.95 1.07
N GLN A 50 -7.71 -6.21 0.21
CA GLN A 50 -7.63 -7.31 -0.76
C GLN A 50 -6.45 -7.13 -1.72
N ALA A 51 -6.26 -5.92 -2.24
CA ALA A 51 -5.14 -5.62 -3.14
C ALA A 51 -3.78 -5.82 -2.45
N ALA A 52 -3.63 -5.31 -1.23
CA ALA A 52 -2.37 -5.45 -0.48
C ALA A 52 -2.06 -6.92 -0.15
N LEU A 53 -3.06 -7.69 0.28
CA LEU A 53 -2.88 -9.10 0.57
C LEU A 53 -2.54 -9.90 -0.71
N ALA A 54 -3.18 -9.60 -1.83
CA ALA A 54 -2.86 -10.23 -3.11
C ALA A 54 -1.42 -9.92 -3.56
N MET A 55 -0.96 -8.68 -3.39
CA MET A 55 0.44 -8.32 -3.67
C MET A 55 1.41 -9.10 -2.79
N ALA A 56 1.15 -9.17 -1.50
CA ALA A 56 1.99 -9.88 -0.55
C ALA A 56 2.06 -11.38 -0.88
N GLU A 57 0.93 -12.00 -1.20
CA GLU A 57 0.88 -13.40 -1.64
C GLU A 57 1.67 -13.61 -2.93
N GLY A 58 1.55 -12.69 -3.88
CA GLY A 58 2.31 -12.73 -5.13
C GLY A 58 3.82 -12.64 -4.93
N TYR A 59 4.27 -11.98 -3.86
CA TYR A 59 5.68 -11.93 -3.47
C TYR A 59 6.14 -13.12 -2.62
N GLY A 60 5.27 -14.08 -2.35
CA GLY A 60 5.61 -15.30 -1.62
C GLY A 60 5.37 -15.26 -0.12
N PHE A 61 4.71 -14.21 0.39
CA PHE A 61 4.33 -14.15 1.79
C PHE A 61 3.14 -15.06 2.07
N THR A 62 3.08 -15.60 3.28
CA THR A 62 1.89 -16.28 3.78
C THR A 62 0.93 -15.23 4.35
N ILE A 63 -0.26 -15.14 3.75
CA ILE A 63 -1.22 -14.12 4.15
C ILE A 63 -2.32 -14.69 5.03
N ASN A 64 -2.86 -13.84 5.92
CA ASN A 64 -4.07 -14.11 6.70
C ASN A 64 -4.94 -12.85 6.69
N ASN A 65 -6.24 -13.06 6.72
CA ASN A 65 -7.23 -11.99 6.76
C ASN A 65 -8.16 -12.23 7.95
N TYR A 66 -8.25 -11.26 8.84
CA TYR A 66 -9.06 -11.34 10.05
C TYR A 66 -10.37 -10.55 9.86
N ASP A 67 -11.32 -11.19 9.21
CA ASP A 67 -12.68 -10.66 8.97
C ASP A 67 -12.71 -9.29 8.27
N ASN A 68 -11.75 -9.06 7.40
CA ASN A 68 -11.58 -7.80 6.66
C ASN A 68 -11.30 -6.56 7.54
N TYR A 69 -10.93 -6.77 8.81
CA TYR A 69 -10.43 -5.70 9.67
C TYR A 69 -8.93 -5.51 9.51
N VAL A 70 -8.18 -6.61 9.51
CA VAL A 70 -6.72 -6.63 9.50
C VAL A 70 -6.23 -7.78 8.64
N GLY A 71 -5.18 -7.55 7.89
CA GLY A 71 -4.44 -8.60 7.21
C GLY A 71 -3.03 -8.72 7.75
N THR A 72 -2.46 -9.91 7.63
CA THR A 72 -1.05 -10.14 7.94
C THR A 72 -0.34 -10.80 6.76
N ALA A 73 0.95 -10.54 6.66
CA ALA A 73 1.82 -11.16 5.66
C ALA A 73 3.11 -11.60 6.36
N ASP A 74 3.33 -12.89 6.41
CA ASP A 74 4.48 -13.49 7.08
C ASP A 74 5.52 -13.94 6.05
N LEU A 75 6.77 -13.52 6.24
CA LEU A 75 7.88 -13.86 5.36
C LEU A 75 8.26 -15.33 5.46
N ASN A 76 8.24 -15.87 6.68
CA ASN A 76 8.58 -17.26 6.98
C ASN A 76 7.93 -17.68 8.31
N ASP A 77 8.15 -18.93 8.70
CA ASP A 77 7.65 -19.52 9.94
C ASP A 77 8.66 -19.55 11.09
N LYS A 78 9.77 -18.82 10.93
CA LYS A 78 10.82 -18.74 11.95
C LYS A 78 10.41 -17.83 13.11
N GLU A 79 11.19 -17.87 14.18
CA GLU A 79 11.00 -16.98 15.31
C GLU A 79 10.96 -15.50 14.86
N ARG A 80 10.01 -14.76 15.39
CA ARG A 80 9.84 -13.35 15.04
C ARG A 80 10.91 -12.49 15.68
N HIS A 81 11.50 -11.62 14.84
CA HIS A 81 12.45 -10.61 15.27
C HIS A 81 12.03 -9.20 14.88
N LEU A 82 11.11 -9.07 13.94
CA LEU A 82 10.64 -7.79 13.45
C LEU A 82 9.18 -7.90 13.00
N ASP A 83 8.34 -7.05 13.55
CA ASP A 83 6.99 -6.83 13.07
C ASP A 83 6.87 -5.39 12.55
N ILE A 84 6.22 -5.23 11.40
CA ILE A 84 5.96 -3.93 10.80
C ILE A 84 4.45 -3.69 10.79
N LEU A 85 4.01 -2.59 11.40
CA LEU A 85 2.62 -2.16 11.40
C LEU A 85 2.44 -1.02 10.40
N ALA A 86 1.45 -1.15 9.54
CA ALA A 86 1.07 -0.11 8.60
C ALA A 86 -0.46 -0.05 8.45
N HIS A 87 -0.97 1.01 7.85
CA HIS A 87 -2.39 1.12 7.55
C HIS A 87 -2.61 1.41 6.07
N LEU A 88 -3.76 0.99 5.57
CA LEU A 88 -4.15 1.14 4.16
C LEU A 88 -5.22 2.19 3.94
N ASP A 89 -5.97 2.54 4.99
CA ASP A 89 -6.97 3.60 4.91
C ASP A 89 -6.32 4.96 4.81
N VAL A 90 -7.03 5.88 4.19
CA VAL A 90 -6.60 7.28 4.05
C VAL A 90 -7.67 8.21 4.61
N VAL A 91 -7.24 9.39 5.03
CA VAL A 91 -8.15 10.47 5.40
C VAL A 91 -8.81 11.05 4.15
N PRO A 92 -9.94 11.76 4.29
CA PRO A 92 -10.55 12.44 3.14
C PRO A 92 -9.55 13.30 2.39
N ALA A 93 -9.56 13.16 1.05
CA ALA A 93 -8.57 13.79 0.18
C ALA A 93 -8.60 15.32 0.24
N GLY A 94 -9.78 15.91 0.51
CA GLY A 94 -9.92 17.36 0.58
C GLY A 94 -9.73 18.05 -0.76
N GLU A 95 -9.41 19.33 -0.69
CA GLU A 95 -9.24 20.21 -1.84
C GLU A 95 -7.78 20.68 -1.98
N GLY A 96 -7.49 21.44 -3.03
CA GLY A 96 -6.18 22.04 -3.25
C GLY A 96 -5.18 21.15 -3.98
N TRP A 97 -5.66 20.18 -4.72
CA TRP A 97 -4.82 19.37 -5.62
C TRP A 97 -4.41 20.20 -6.83
N VAL A 98 -3.12 20.17 -7.18
CA VAL A 98 -2.56 20.98 -8.26
C VAL A 98 -1.93 20.11 -9.35
N GLU A 99 -1.00 19.24 -8.99
CA GLU A 99 -0.26 18.41 -9.95
C GLU A 99 -0.95 17.09 -10.27
N THR A 100 -1.71 16.58 -9.32
CA THR A 100 -2.50 15.35 -9.46
C THR A 100 -3.92 15.57 -8.95
N ALA A 101 -4.82 14.64 -9.22
CA ALA A 101 -6.12 14.54 -8.58
C ALA A 101 -6.08 13.44 -7.50
N PRO A 102 -7.02 13.45 -6.54
CA PRO A 102 -7.13 12.37 -5.58
C PRO A 102 -7.24 11.01 -6.27
N PHE A 103 -6.50 10.02 -5.76
CA PHE A 103 -6.50 8.64 -6.25
C PHE A 103 -6.05 8.47 -7.72
N GLU A 104 -5.41 9.47 -8.27
CA GLU A 104 -4.84 9.46 -9.62
C GLU A 104 -3.33 9.68 -9.55
N PRO A 105 -2.55 8.64 -9.18
CA PRO A 105 -1.09 8.78 -9.13
C PRO A 105 -0.52 8.97 -10.53
N VAL A 106 0.43 9.89 -10.64
CA VAL A 106 1.08 10.23 -11.91
C VAL A 106 2.58 10.08 -11.76
N GLY A 107 3.21 9.38 -12.71
CA GLY A 107 4.66 9.35 -12.83
C GLY A 107 5.14 10.65 -13.46
N LYS A 108 6.04 11.38 -12.79
CA LYS A 108 6.67 12.58 -13.31
C LYS A 108 8.17 12.51 -13.12
N GLY A 109 8.89 12.35 -14.23
CA GLY A 109 10.32 12.10 -14.15
C GLY A 109 10.61 10.78 -13.46
N ARG A 110 11.35 10.84 -12.32
CA ARG A 110 11.70 9.67 -11.50
C ARG A 110 10.78 9.49 -10.28
N HIS A 111 9.74 10.32 -10.16
CA HIS A 111 8.87 10.36 -8.98
C HIS A 111 7.43 10.06 -9.35
N ALA A 112 6.76 9.29 -8.51
CA ALA A 112 5.32 9.17 -8.54
C ALA A 112 4.70 10.26 -7.67
N LEU A 113 3.73 11.00 -8.20
CA LEU A 113 3.05 12.08 -7.48
C LEU A 113 1.61 11.66 -7.18
N TRP A 114 1.30 11.59 -5.89
CA TRP A 114 -0.04 11.24 -5.40
C TRP A 114 -0.46 12.08 -4.20
N THR A 115 0.32 13.11 -3.89
CA THR A 115 0.07 13.92 -2.70
C THR A 115 -0.63 15.22 -3.03
N ARG A 116 -1.39 15.69 -2.06
CA ARG A 116 -2.01 17.02 -2.14
C ARG A 116 -0.92 18.09 -2.07
N HIS A 117 -1.05 19.08 -2.95
CA HIS A 117 -0.22 20.26 -2.87
C HIS A 117 -0.57 21.04 -1.59
N ARG A 118 0.43 21.39 -0.81
CA ARG A 118 0.26 22.29 0.32
C ARG A 118 0.46 23.72 -0.18
N GLY A 119 -0.62 24.43 -0.21
CA GLY A 119 -0.61 25.85 -0.55
C GLY A 119 0.08 26.70 0.51
#